data_d7763382306a19292b3a33c8eafe6cfb
#
_entry.id   d7763382306a19292b3a33c8eafe6cfb
#
_cell.length_a   1.000
_cell.length_b   1.000
_cell.length_c   1.000
_cell.angle_alpha   90.00
_cell.angle_beta   90.00
_cell.angle_gamma   90.00
#
_symmetry.space_group_name_H-M   'P 1'
#
loop_
_entity.id
_entity.type
_entity.pdbx_description
1 polymer ?
#
loop_
_entity_poly.entity_id
_entity_poly.type
_entity_poly.pdbx_seq_one_letter_code
_entity_poly.pdbx_strand_id
1 'polypeptide(L)'
;MTSRSERTRRRLTDCATRLFAEQGYDATTVTQIAEAAGVSHMTFFRHFPTKEDVLLGDPYDPVIAQAVAAQPTDLPPFERARTGIRVAWSSIGHQVVADSGDDGMRVQLGIVAHHPGLRARMWESQHATQQAIAAALRGGGASAVAAQAAAGACVGALVWALLAWADEEPGRPFGSVVEEALAVLEAPASLAEAGRR
;
A
#
# COMPACT_ATOMS: atom_id res chain seq x y z
N MET A 1 13.18 18.55 0.87
CA MET A 1 14.54 17.96 0.61
C MET A 1 14.54 16.52 1.11
N THR A 2 14.69 15.55 0.24
CA THR A 2 14.72 14.12 0.57
C THR A 2 15.94 13.80 1.45
N SER A 3 15.75 13.12 2.56
CA SER A 3 16.84 12.77 3.48
C SER A 3 17.85 11.81 2.82
N ARG A 4 19.08 11.72 3.36
CA ARG A 4 20.08 10.74 2.89
C ARG A 4 19.55 9.31 3.04
N SER A 5 18.78 9.05 4.09
CA SER A 5 18.17 7.75 4.35
C SER A 5 17.15 7.38 3.27
N GLU A 6 16.25 8.29 2.92
CA GLU A 6 15.24 8.08 1.87
C GLU A 6 15.89 7.83 0.50
N ARG A 7 16.92 8.61 0.13
CA ARG A 7 17.66 8.37 -1.12
C ARG A 7 18.30 6.98 -1.16
N THR A 8 18.84 6.50 -0.03
CA THR A 8 19.42 5.15 0.05
C THR A 8 18.34 4.09 -0.07
N ARG A 9 17.22 4.26 0.63
CA ARG A 9 16.07 3.36 0.56
C ARG A 9 15.58 3.24 -0.89
N ARG A 10 15.31 4.36 -1.55
CA ARG A 10 14.87 4.40 -2.96
C ARG A 10 15.84 3.67 -3.87
N ARG A 11 17.15 3.98 -3.79
CA ARG A 11 18.18 3.31 -4.62
C ARG A 11 18.21 1.79 -4.40
N LEU A 12 18.01 1.32 -3.16
CA LEU A 12 17.91 -0.11 -2.85
C LEU A 12 16.68 -0.73 -3.52
N THR A 13 15.51 -0.06 -3.45
CA THR A 13 14.27 -0.50 -4.10
C THR A 13 14.45 -0.57 -5.62
N ASP A 14 15.00 0.47 -6.26
CA ASP A 14 15.21 0.50 -7.71
C ASP A 14 16.14 -0.64 -8.17
N CYS A 15 17.26 -0.86 -7.47
CA CYS A 15 18.20 -1.94 -7.78
C CYS A 15 17.56 -3.32 -7.58
N ALA A 16 16.80 -3.51 -6.51
CA ALA A 16 16.11 -4.77 -6.23
C ALA A 16 15.05 -5.06 -7.30
N THR A 17 14.18 -4.09 -7.61
CA THR A 17 13.12 -4.25 -8.62
C THR A 17 13.69 -4.63 -9.96
N ARG A 18 14.78 -3.96 -10.39
CA ARG A 18 15.48 -4.29 -11.63
C ARG A 18 16.04 -5.71 -11.61
N LEU A 19 16.77 -6.10 -10.56
CA LEU A 19 17.34 -7.44 -10.44
C LEU A 19 16.27 -8.52 -10.39
N PHE A 20 15.17 -8.28 -9.69
CA PHE A 20 14.03 -9.21 -9.65
C PHE A 20 13.39 -9.38 -11.04
N ALA A 21 13.27 -8.31 -11.81
CA ALA A 21 12.75 -8.38 -13.17
C ALA A 21 13.71 -9.10 -14.16
N GLU A 22 15.03 -8.90 -14.01
CA GLU A 22 16.04 -9.45 -14.91
C GLU A 22 16.32 -10.94 -14.69
N GLN A 23 16.43 -11.39 -13.42
CA GLN A 23 16.88 -12.75 -13.07
C GLN A 23 15.88 -13.51 -12.17
N GLY A 24 14.75 -12.91 -11.83
CA GLY A 24 13.72 -13.48 -10.96
C GLY A 24 13.98 -13.22 -9.49
N TYR A 25 12.88 -13.26 -8.72
CA TYR A 25 12.91 -12.97 -7.28
C TYR A 25 13.77 -13.98 -6.50
N ASP A 26 13.57 -15.29 -6.75
CA ASP A 26 14.26 -16.34 -5.98
C ASP A 26 15.78 -16.35 -6.19
N ALA A 27 16.23 -16.10 -7.42
CA ALA A 27 17.65 -16.09 -7.79
C ALA A 27 18.38 -14.82 -7.30
N THR A 28 17.65 -13.77 -6.93
CA THR A 28 18.24 -12.51 -6.47
C THR A 28 18.54 -12.55 -4.97
N THR A 29 19.78 -12.24 -4.61
CA THR A 29 20.23 -12.21 -3.21
C THR A 29 20.34 -10.79 -2.67
N VAL A 30 20.23 -10.63 -1.34
CA VAL A 30 20.45 -9.34 -0.65
C VAL A 30 21.85 -8.79 -0.94
N THR A 31 22.85 -9.65 -1.06
CA THR A 31 24.23 -9.25 -1.39
C THR A 31 24.29 -8.57 -2.76
N GLN A 32 23.69 -9.18 -3.79
CA GLN A 32 23.60 -8.57 -5.13
C GLN A 32 22.89 -7.23 -5.14
N ILE A 33 21.77 -7.10 -4.38
CA ILE A 33 21.04 -5.85 -4.27
C ILE A 33 21.90 -4.76 -3.60
N ALA A 34 22.57 -5.08 -2.49
CA ALA A 34 23.43 -4.15 -1.77
C ALA A 34 24.61 -3.68 -2.62
N GLU A 35 25.27 -4.61 -3.33
CA GLU A 35 26.36 -4.32 -4.26
C GLU A 35 25.90 -3.43 -5.41
N ALA A 36 24.78 -3.76 -6.07
CA ALA A 36 24.20 -2.94 -7.13
C ALA A 36 23.83 -1.54 -6.66
N ALA A 37 23.38 -1.41 -5.41
CA ALA A 37 23.07 -0.12 -4.79
C ALA A 37 24.32 0.59 -4.22
N GLY A 38 25.53 0.01 -4.29
CA GLY A 38 26.75 0.60 -3.75
C GLY A 38 26.70 0.82 -2.24
N VAL A 39 26.11 -0.11 -1.48
CA VAL A 39 26.02 -0.06 -0.02
C VAL A 39 26.44 -1.39 0.59
N SER A 40 26.71 -1.38 1.91
CA SER A 40 27.01 -2.62 2.63
C SER A 40 25.74 -3.46 2.87
N HIS A 41 25.90 -4.77 3.02
CA HIS A 41 24.88 -5.71 3.45
C HIS A 41 24.15 -5.25 4.75
N MET A 42 24.92 -4.73 5.72
CA MET A 42 24.35 -4.16 6.95
C MET A 42 23.50 -2.91 6.68
N THR A 43 23.84 -2.11 5.67
CA THR A 43 23.05 -0.95 5.27
C THR A 43 21.72 -1.39 4.66
N PHE A 44 21.71 -2.46 3.89
CA PHE A 44 20.45 -3.05 3.40
C PHE A 44 19.52 -3.38 4.57
N PHE A 45 19.98 -4.20 5.52
CA PHE A 45 19.14 -4.64 6.64
C PHE A 45 18.70 -3.52 7.60
N ARG A 46 19.39 -2.40 7.60
CA ARG A 46 18.93 -1.21 8.34
C ARG A 46 17.69 -0.57 7.69
N HIS A 47 17.51 -0.72 6.36
CA HIS A 47 16.37 -0.19 5.62
C HIS A 47 15.25 -1.19 5.40
N PHE A 48 15.60 -2.45 5.24
CA PHE A 48 14.71 -3.55 4.95
C PHE A 48 15.09 -4.78 5.77
N PRO A 49 14.30 -5.13 6.80
CA PRO A 49 14.54 -6.30 7.66
C PRO A 49 14.68 -7.61 6.88
N THR A 50 13.94 -7.76 5.78
CA THR A 50 13.99 -8.94 4.90
C THR A 50 14.10 -8.53 3.42
N LYS A 51 14.35 -9.50 2.54
CA LYS A 51 14.34 -9.28 1.07
C LYS A 51 12.94 -8.91 0.57
N GLU A 52 11.93 -9.52 1.15
CA GLU A 52 10.51 -9.28 0.88
C GLU A 52 10.09 -7.84 1.15
N ASP A 53 10.63 -7.24 2.21
CA ASP A 53 10.25 -5.89 2.64
C ASP A 53 10.64 -4.80 1.63
N VAL A 54 11.52 -5.13 0.67
CA VAL A 54 11.82 -4.23 -0.47
C VAL A 54 10.60 -4.02 -1.35
N LEU A 55 9.77 -5.06 -1.50
CA LEU A 55 8.55 -5.03 -2.33
C LEU A 55 7.28 -4.76 -1.52
N LEU A 56 7.26 -5.19 -0.24
CA LEU A 56 6.05 -5.25 0.59
C LEU A 56 6.09 -4.29 1.79
N GLY A 57 7.25 -3.69 2.09
CA GLY A 57 7.38 -2.80 3.24
C GLY A 57 6.62 -1.50 3.01
N ASP A 58 5.53 -1.31 3.75
CA ASP A 58 4.73 -0.10 3.71
C ASP A 58 5.05 0.81 4.90
N PRO A 59 5.75 1.94 4.68
CA PRO A 59 6.03 2.90 5.74
C PRO A 59 4.84 3.82 6.05
N TYR A 60 3.72 3.71 5.33
CA TYR A 60 2.62 4.66 5.37
C TYR A 60 1.46 4.26 6.28
N ASP A 61 1.44 3.03 6.83
CA ASP A 61 0.42 2.56 7.77
C ASP A 61 0.09 3.56 8.90
N PRO A 62 1.09 4.19 9.57
CA PRO A 62 0.80 5.17 10.62
C PRO A 62 0.09 6.42 10.07
N VAL A 63 0.43 6.87 8.86
CA VAL A 63 -0.19 8.02 8.21
C VAL A 63 -1.64 7.73 7.88
N ILE A 64 -1.91 6.53 7.35
CA ILE A 64 -3.27 6.07 7.03
C ILE A 64 -4.11 5.97 8.31
N ALA A 65 -3.61 5.31 9.35
CA ALA A 65 -4.32 5.16 10.63
C ALA A 65 -4.62 6.53 11.27
N GLN A 66 -3.66 7.46 11.25
CA GLN A 66 -3.85 8.81 11.77
C GLN A 66 -4.92 9.58 10.97
N ALA A 67 -4.90 9.49 9.65
CA ALA A 67 -5.88 10.13 8.79
C ALA A 67 -7.30 9.58 9.02
N VAL A 68 -7.43 8.26 9.26
CA VAL A 68 -8.71 7.62 9.64
C VAL A 68 -9.17 8.08 11.02
N ALA A 69 -8.27 8.14 12.00
CA ALA A 69 -8.58 8.62 13.36
C ALA A 69 -9.07 10.08 13.38
N ALA A 70 -8.54 10.91 12.47
CA ALA A 70 -8.89 12.32 12.35
C ALA A 70 -10.28 12.58 11.71
N GLN A 71 -10.92 11.55 11.14
CA GLN A 71 -12.26 11.74 10.54
C GLN A 71 -13.33 11.90 11.62
N PRO A 72 -14.40 12.69 11.34
CA PRO A 72 -15.53 12.89 12.25
C PRO A 72 -16.11 11.56 12.75
N THR A 73 -16.35 11.45 14.05
CA THR A 73 -16.81 10.19 14.70
C THR A 73 -18.29 9.91 14.50
N ASP A 74 -19.06 10.87 14.04
CA ASP A 74 -20.47 10.74 13.64
C ASP A 74 -20.66 10.08 12.26
N LEU A 75 -19.58 10.01 11.45
CA LEU A 75 -19.62 9.28 10.20
C LEU A 75 -19.62 7.76 10.46
N PRO A 76 -20.32 6.99 9.60
CA PRO A 76 -20.22 5.53 9.63
C PRO A 76 -18.77 5.03 9.56
N PRO A 77 -18.40 3.95 10.24
CA PRO A 77 -17.02 3.43 10.26
C PRO A 77 -16.42 3.22 8.86
N PHE A 78 -17.23 2.77 7.91
CA PHE A 78 -16.81 2.56 6.52
C PHE A 78 -16.45 3.89 5.83
N GLU A 79 -17.28 4.92 5.98
CA GLU A 79 -17.03 6.25 5.42
C GLU A 79 -15.78 6.90 6.03
N ARG A 80 -15.57 6.70 7.34
CA ARG A 80 -14.36 7.15 8.04
C ARG A 80 -13.12 6.49 7.48
N ALA A 81 -13.14 5.16 7.29
CA ALA A 81 -12.02 4.41 6.72
C ALA A 81 -11.71 4.91 5.31
N ARG A 82 -12.71 4.93 4.43
CA ARG A 82 -12.59 5.35 3.03
C ARG A 82 -12.07 6.77 2.89
N THR A 83 -12.67 7.71 3.61
CA THR A 83 -12.28 9.13 3.57
C THR A 83 -10.89 9.33 4.15
N GLY A 84 -10.57 8.67 5.27
CA GLY A 84 -9.24 8.73 5.88
C GLY A 84 -8.15 8.20 4.94
N ILE A 85 -8.39 7.08 4.26
CA ILE A 85 -7.46 6.55 3.25
C ILE A 85 -7.28 7.54 2.10
N ARG A 86 -8.37 8.15 1.58
CA ARG A 86 -8.28 9.17 0.53
C ARG A 86 -7.47 10.39 0.97
N VAL A 87 -7.68 10.88 2.20
CA VAL A 87 -6.90 11.99 2.77
C VAL A 87 -5.42 11.61 2.91
N ALA A 88 -5.12 10.42 3.43
CA ALA A 88 -3.75 9.92 3.49
C ALA A 88 -3.14 9.87 2.08
N TRP A 89 -3.83 9.28 1.11
CA TRP A 89 -3.37 9.19 -0.28
C TRP A 89 -3.09 10.57 -0.88
N SER A 90 -3.95 11.55 -0.69
CA SER A 90 -3.70 12.92 -1.19
C SER A 90 -2.46 13.57 -0.60
N SER A 91 -2.02 13.15 0.58
CA SER A 91 -0.81 13.66 1.23
C SER A 91 0.47 12.94 0.84
N ILE A 92 0.41 11.61 0.62
CA ILE A 92 1.59 10.77 0.36
C ILE A 92 1.71 10.28 -1.10
N GLY A 93 0.63 10.33 -1.88
CA GLY A 93 0.57 9.73 -3.22
C GLY A 93 1.66 10.25 -4.15
N HIS A 94 1.98 11.54 -4.11
CA HIS A 94 3.08 12.12 -4.87
C HIS A 94 4.43 11.49 -4.50
N GLN A 95 4.66 11.20 -3.21
CA GLN A 95 5.89 10.59 -2.74
C GLN A 95 5.98 9.12 -3.19
N VAL A 96 4.88 8.37 -3.06
CA VAL A 96 4.80 6.97 -3.48
C VAL A 96 5.12 6.83 -4.97
N VAL A 97 4.49 7.65 -5.81
CA VAL A 97 4.73 7.65 -7.27
C VAL A 97 6.14 8.19 -7.60
N ALA A 98 6.62 9.22 -6.88
CA ALA A 98 7.95 9.77 -7.12
C ALA A 98 9.09 8.80 -6.75
N ASP A 99 8.84 7.86 -5.82
CA ASP A 99 9.86 6.91 -5.37
C ASP A 99 10.09 5.76 -6.37
N SER A 100 9.07 5.28 -7.06
CA SER A 100 9.18 4.13 -7.98
C SER A 100 8.75 4.44 -9.41
N GLY A 101 7.95 5.49 -9.64
CA GLY A 101 7.25 5.72 -10.88
C GLY A 101 6.13 4.69 -11.15
N ASP A 102 5.25 4.99 -12.09
CA ASP A 102 4.15 4.06 -12.44
C ASP A 102 4.69 2.72 -12.97
N ASP A 103 5.69 2.74 -13.83
CA ASP A 103 6.30 1.52 -14.39
C ASP A 103 7.01 0.70 -13.31
N GLY A 104 7.75 1.34 -12.41
CA GLY A 104 8.40 0.66 -11.29
C GLY A 104 7.40 0.00 -10.34
N MET A 105 6.31 0.70 -10.00
CA MET A 105 5.22 0.14 -9.21
C MET A 105 4.53 -1.04 -9.89
N ARG A 106 4.31 -0.94 -11.21
CA ARG A 106 3.74 -2.04 -12.01
C ARG A 106 4.62 -3.28 -11.95
N VAL A 107 5.93 -3.13 -12.15
CA VAL A 107 6.89 -4.23 -12.07
C VAL A 107 6.89 -4.86 -10.68
N GLN A 108 6.92 -4.04 -9.61
CA GLN A 108 6.91 -4.53 -8.22
C GLN A 108 5.64 -5.33 -7.92
N LEU A 109 4.47 -4.78 -8.24
CA LEU A 109 3.18 -5.46 -8.02
C LEU A 109 3.03 -6.71 -8.89
N GLY A 110 3.53 -6.69 -10.13
CA GLY A 110 3.56 -7.86 -11.01
C GLY A 110 4.41 -8.99 -10.42
N ILE A 111 5.58 -8.69 -9.87
CA ILE A 111 6.42 -9.68 -9.17
C ILE A 111 5.66 -10.29 -7.98
N VAL A 112 4.99 -9.46 -7.18
CA VAL A 112 4.20 -9.92 -6.04
C VAL A 112 3.00 -10.77 -6.50
N ALA A 113 2.28 -10.33 -7.53
CA ALA A 113 1.09 -11.01 -8.06
C ALA A 113 1.41 -12.44 -8.55
N HIS A 114 2.58 -12.63 -9.16
CA HIS A 114 2.95 -13.90 -9.78
C HIS A 114 3.81 -14.82 -8.91
N HIS A 115 4.26 -14.36 -7.72
CA HIS A 115 5.07 -15.16 -6.80
C HIS A 115 4.26 -15.62 -5.58
N PRO A 116 3.96 -16.95 -5.43
CA PRO A 116 3.08 -17.44 -4.34
C PRO A 116 3.56 -17.06 -2.93
N GLY A 117 4.87 -17.13 -2.67
CA GLY A 117 5.45 -16.77 -1.37
C GLY A 117 5.30 -15.29 -1.05
N LEU A 118 5.48 -14.39 -2.04
CA LEU A 118 5.28 -12.96 -1.87
C LEU A 118 3.80 -12.61 -1.67
N ARG A 119 2.88 -13.28 -2.38
CA ARG A 119 1.45 -13.11 -2.13
C ARG A 119 1.07 -13.49 -0.69
N ALA A 120 1.57 -14.61 -0.18
CA ALA A 120 1.32 -15.00 1.21
C ALA A 120 1.84 -13.93 2.19
N ARG A 121 3.03 -13.41 1.95
CA ARG A 121 3.63 -12.35 2.77
C ARG A 121 2.88 -11.01 2.66
N MET A 122 2.38 -10.70 1.48
CA MET A 122 1.52 -9.52 1.26
C MET A 122 0.25 -9.58 2.11
N TRP A 123 -0.39 -10.76 2.25
CA TRP A 123 -1.55 -10.92 3.12
C TRP A 123 -1.24 -10.64 4.60
N GLU A 124 -0.06 -11.03 5.07
CA GLU A 124 0.39 -10.70 6.43
C GLU A 124 0.58 -9.18 6.61
N SER A 125 1.22 -8.52 5.63
CA SER A 125 1.41 -7.05 5.64
C SER A 125 0.07 -6.31 5.63
N GLN A 126 -0.87 -6.71 4.76
CA GLN A 126 -2.21 -6.14 4.70
C GLN A 126 -2.98 -6.30 6.02
N HIS A 127 -2.78 -7.43 6.70
CA HIS A 127 -3.40 -7.63 8.00
C HIS A 127 -2.96 -6.57 9.03
N ALA A 128 -1.68 -6.18 9.02
CA ALA A 128 -1.17 -5.11 9.88
C ALA A 128 -1.86 -3.77 9.58
N THR A 129 -1.96 -3.38 8.30
CA THR A 129 -2.68 -2.18 7.85
C THR A 129 -4.16 -2.20 8.28
N GLN A 130 -4.85 -3.32 8.06
CA GLN A 130 -6.24 -3.50 8.48
C GLN A 130 -6.41 -3.34 9.99
N GLN A 131 -5.50 -3.92 10.80
CA GLN A 131 -5.53 -3.79 12.25
C GLN A 131 -5.31 -2.34 12.71
N ALA A 132 -4.40 -1.61 12.07
CA ALA A 132 -4.15 -0.20 12.38
C ALA A 132 -5.39 0.68 12.10
N ILE A 133 -6.02 0.49 10.93
CA ILE A 133 -7.26 1.19 10.57
C ILE A 133 -8.40 0.81 11.53
N ALA A 134 -8.59 -0.49 11.81
CA ALA A 134 -9.63 -0.95 12.72
C ALA A 134 -9.43 -0.42 14.14
N ALA A 135 -8.20 -0.31 14.63
CA ALA A 135 -7.89 0.30 15.92
C ALA A 135 -8.27 1.79 15.95
N ALA A 136 -7.95 2.54 14.89
CA ALA A 136 -8.33 3.95 14.74
C ALA A 136 -9.86 4.14 14.76
N LEU A 137 -10.61 3.27 14.06
CA LEU A 137 -12.07 3.30 14.05
C LEU A 137 -12.67 2.97 15.41
N ARG A 138 -12.14 1.96 16.14
CA ARG A 138 -12.56 1.61 17.50
C ARG A 138 -12.31 2.75 18.49
N GLY A 139 -11.16 3.42 18.39
CA GLY A 139 -10.85 4.62 19.18
C GLY A 139 -11.89 5.73 19.00
N GLY A 140 -12.55 5.79 17.88
CA GLY A 140 -13.67 6.71 17.58
C GLY A 140 -15.06 6.11 17.84
N GLY A 141 -15.18 5.00 18.60
CA GLY A 141 -16.46 4.45 19.05
C GLY A 141 -17.08 3.36 18.16
N ALA A 142 -16.42 2.93 17.07
CA ALA A 142 -16.94 1.84 16.25
C ALA A 142 -16.88 0.49 17.00
N SER A 143 -17.89 -0.38 16.80
CA SER A 143 -17.84 -1.75 17.29
C SER A 143 -16.69 -2.52 16.62
N ALA A 144 -16.19 -3.57 17.29
CA ALA A 144 -15.09 -4.39 16.75
C ALA A 144 -15.43 -4.97 15.37
N VAL A 145 -16.66 -5.46 15.18
CA VAL A 145 -17.11 -6.04 13.90
C VAL A 145 -17.18 -4.98 12.81
N ALA A 146 -17.78 -3.80 13.09
CA ALA A 146 -17.90 -2.73 12.11
C ALA A 146 -16.52 -2.18 11.71
N ALA A 147 -15.61 -2.03 12.68
CA ALA A 147 -14.25 -1.56 12.42
C ALA A 147 -13.46 -2.54 11.54
N GLN A 148 -13.51 -3.84 11.82
CA GLN A 148 -12.83 -4.86 11.02
C GLN A 148 -13.43 -4.98 9.61
N ALA A 149 -14.76 -4.97 9.49
CA ALA A 149 -15.42 -5.03 8.20
C ALA A 149 -15.07 -3.81 7.33
N ALA A 150 -15.10 -2.61 7.90
CA ALA A 150 -14.74 -1.38 7.19
C ALA A 150 -13.28 -1.37 6.73
N ALA A 151 -12.35 -1.71 7.62
CA ALA A 151 -10.93 -1.80 7.30
C ALA A 151 -10.64 -2.85 6.23
N GLY A 152 -11.22 -4.05 6.38
CA GLY A 152 -11.07 -5.14 5.42
C GLY A 152 -11.61 -4.82 4.03
N ALA A 153 -12.79 -4.19 3.95
CA ALA A 153 -13.39 -3.79 2.67
C ALA A 153 -12.50 -2.77 1.93
N CYS A 154 -12.04 -1.73 2.62
CA CYS A 154 -11.23 -0.69 2.00
C CYS A 154 -9.86 -1.20 1.56
N VAL A 155 -9.13 -1.90 2.44
CA VAL A 155 -7.79 -2.44 2.11
C VAL A 155 -7.90 -3.52 1.04
N GLY A 156 -8.89 -4.42 1.14
CA GLY A 156 -9.13 -5.45 0.14
C GLY A 156 -9.40 -4.88 -1.24
N ALA A 157 -10.28 -3.88 -1.35
CA ALA A 157 -10.58 -3.23 -2.63
C ALA A 157 -9.34 -2.61 -3.27
N LEU A 158 -8.54 -1.87 -2.48
CA LEU A 158 -7.30 -1.26 -2.97
C LEU A 158 -6.32 -2.31 -3.48
N VAL A 159 -6.05 -3.34 -2.68
CA VAL A 159 -5.08 -4.36 -3.05
C VAL A 159 -5.46 -5.11 -4.31
N TRP A 160 -6.71 -5.57 -4.41
CA TRP A 160 -7.16 -6.29 -5.61
C TRP A 160 -7.16 -5.40 -6.85
N ALA A 161 -7.52 -4.10 -6.71
CA ALA A 161 -7.43 -3.15 -7.81
C ALA A 161 -5.99 -2.93 -8.27
N LEU A 162 -5.04 -2.82 -7.34
CA LEU A 162 -3.63 -2.64 -7.66
C LEU A 162 -2.99 -3.88 -8.29
N LEU A 163 -3.36 -5.09 -7.83
CA LEU A 163 -2.91 -6.33 -8.46
C LEU A 163 -3.48 -6.50 -9.87
N ALA A 164 -4.76 -6.17 -10.08
CA ALA A 164 -5.37 -6.18 -11.41
C ALA A 164 -4.70 -5.17 -12.35
N TRP A 165 -4.42 -3.96 -11.86
CA TRP A 165 -3.71 -2.94 -12.62
C TRP A 165 -2.29 -3.36 -13.04
N ALA A 166 -1.60 -4.15 -12.22
CA ALA A 166 -0.26 -4.64 -12.56
C ALA A 166 -0.24 -5.51 -13.83
N ASP A 167 -1.37 -6.17 -14.13
CA ASP A 167 -1.54 -7.03 -15.30
C ASP A 167 -2.14 -6.28 -16.53
N GLU A 168 -2.55 -5.01 -16.36
CA GLU A 168 -3.06 -4.18 -17.47
C GLU A 168 -1.92 -3.69 -18.38
N GLU A 169 -2.26 -3.33 -19.62
CA GLU A 169 -1.34 -2.65 -20.54
C GLU A 169 -0.83 -1.32 -19.93
N PRO A 170 0.44 -0.95 -20.17
CA PRO A 170 1.00 0.31 -19.69
C PRO A 170 0.22 1.54 -20.15
N GLY A 171 0.24 2.61 -19.32
CA GLY A 171 -0.33 3.92 -19.68
C GLY A 171 -1.34 4.46 -18.67
N ARG A 172 -1.89 3.60 -17.81
CA ARG A 172 -2.77 4.05 -16.73
C ARG A 172 -1.95 4.41 -15.49
N PRO A 173 -2.06 5.65 -14.95
CA PRO A 173 -1.33 6.06 -13.76
C PRO A 173 -1.75 5.30 -12.51
N PHE A 174 -0.81 4.92 -11.64
CA PHE A 174 -1.05 4.25 -10.36
C PHE A 174 -2.08 5.01 -9.50
N GLY A 175 -1.94 6.34 -9.40
CA GLY A 175 -2.84 7.17 -8.62
C GLY A 175 -4.30 7.09 -9.06
N SER A 176 -4.57 6.94 -10.37
CA SER A 176 -5.93 6.81 -10.88
C SER A 176 -6.61 5.52 -10.45
N VAL A 177 -5.83 4.46 -10.25
CA VAL A 177 -6.34 3.16 -9.77
C VAL A 177 -6.76 3.25 -8.31
N VAL A 178 -5.97 3.94 -7.49
CA VAL A 178 -6.31 4.17 -6.08
C VAL A 178 -7.63 4.95 -5.96
N GLU A 179 -7.78 6.03 -6.75
CA GLU A 179 -9.01 6.83 -6.74
C GLU A 179 -10.23 6.03 -7.24
N GLU A 180 -10.07 5.23 -8.29
CA GLU A 180 -11.15 4.37 -8.78
C GLU A 180 -11.53 3.29 -7.76
N ALA A 181 -10.56 2.61 -7.15
CA ALA A 181 -10.84 1.61 -6.12
C ALA A 181 -11.63 2.21 -4.94
N LEU A 182 -11.28 3.44 -4.53
CA LEU A 182 -12.03 4.16 -3.49
C LEU A 182 -13.41 4.63 -3.97
N ALA A 183 -13.57 4.98 -5.25
CA ALA A 183 -14.84 5.39 -5.84
C ALA A 183 -15.83 4.21 -5.96
N VAL A 184 -15.35 3.01 -6.31
CA VAL A 184 -16.19 1.79 -6.34
C VAL A 184 -16.84 1.50 -4.98
N LEU A 185 -16.20 1.93 -3.90
CA LEU A 185 -16.70 1.78 -2.54
C LEU A 185 -17.70 2.89 -2.14
N GLU A 186 -17.98 3.86 -3.00
CA GLU A 186 -19.02 4.86 -2.74
C GLU A 186 -20.40 4.24 -2.98
N ALA A 187 -21.28 4.32 -1.97
CA ALA A 187 -22.67 3.94 -2.17
C ALA A 187 -23.29 4.82 -3.26
N PRO A 188 -23.99 4.26 -4.26
CA PRO A 188 -24.73 5.09 -5.21
C PRO A 188 -25.71 5.99 -4.45
N ALA A 189 -25.73 7.25 -4.78
CA ALA A 189 -26.55 8.29 -4.10
C ALA A 189 -28.04 7.89 -3.96
N SER A 190 -28.54 7.04 -4.87
CA SER A 190 -29.91 6.51 -4.87
C SER A 190 -30.25 5.59 -3.69
N LEU A 191 -29.27 4.91 -3.07
CA LEU A 191 -29.51 4.03 -1.91
C LEU A 191 -29.56 4.81 -0.58
N ALA A 192 -28.93 5.98 -0.51
CA ALA A 192 -28.96 6.84 0.67
C ALA A 192 -30.34 7.49 0.89
N GLU A 193 -31.14 7.65 -0.15
CA GLU A 193 -32.51 8.21 -0.06
C GLU A 193 -33.57 7.16 0.28
N ALA A 194 -33.37 5.90 -0.11
CA ALA A 194 -34.33 4.81 0.15
C ALA A 194 -34.41 4.40 1.62
N GLY A 195 -33.36 4.62 2.41
CA GLY A 195 -33.30 4.27 3.85
C GLY A 195 -33.87 5.34 4.79
N ARG A 196 -34.40 6.45 4.26
CA ARG A 196 -35.00 7.56 5.05
C ARG A 196 -36.52 7.68 4.92
N ARG A 197 -37.19 6.66 4.40
CA ARG A 197 -38.67 6.60 4.34
C ARG A 197 -39.22 5.56 5.30
#